data_da445bdfc42ec1d220df4b85ce52306f
#
_entry.id   da445bdfc42ec1d220df4b85ce52306f
#
_cell.length_a   1.000
_cell.length_b   1.000
_cell.length_c   1.000
_cell.angle_alpha   90.00
_cell.angle_beta   90.00
_cell.angle_gamma   90.00
#
_symmetry.space_group_name_H-M   'P 1'
#
loop_
_entity.id
_entity.type
_entity.pdbx_description
1 polymer ?
#
loop_
_entity_poly.entity_id
_entity_poly.type
_entity_poly.pdbx_seq_one_letter_code
_entity_poly.pdbx_strand_id
1 'polypeptide(L)'
;DTLDEMAKLINVPADHLKAAVAEYNKAASNKGTKDKFGFVATNTDDAPMTEGPWYACRKVPTVHHTMGGVRIDTLARALDKNGKPVPGLYAAGEVTGGIHGANRLGGNAIADVFTFGRQAGASAAQQK
;
A
#
# COMPACT_ATOMS: atom_id res chain seq x y z
N ASP A 1 -4.37 -3.30 -30.03
CA ASP A 1 -5.25 -2.12 -29.95
C ASP A 1 -6.68 -2.48 -29.54
N THR A 2 -7.08 -3.76 -29.63
CA THR A 2 -8.40 -4.25 -29.24
C THR A 2 -8.34 -5.13 -27.99
N LEU A 3 -9.48 -5.31 -27.30
CA LEU A 3 -9.58 -6.26 -26.18
C LEU A 3 -9.36 -7.71 -26.62
N ASP A 4 -9.68 -8.07 -27.87
CA ASP A 4 -9.41 -9.40 -28.41
C ASP A 4 -7.91 -9.67 -28.58
N GLU A 5 -7.15 -8.68 -29.05
CA GLU A 5 -5.68 -8.76 -29.13
C GLU A 5 -5.05 -8.80 -27.73
N MET A 6 -5.53 -7.96 -26.82
CA MET A 6 -5.08 -7.98 -25.43
C MET A 6 -5.32 -9.34 -24.78
N ALA A 7 -6.51 -9.90 -24.93
CA ALA A 7 -6.86 -11.22 -24.38
C ALA A 7 -5.92 -12.32 -24.86
N LYS A 8 -5.54 -12.31 -26.14
CA LYS A 8 -4.54 -13.24 -26.70
C LYS A 8 -3.16 -13.03 -26.08
N LEU A 9 -2.72 -11.78 -25.92
CA LEU A 9 -1.41 -11.44 -25.34
C LEU A 9 -1.29 -11.88 -23.89
N ILE A 10 -2.36 -11.73 -23.10
CA ILE A 10 -2.36 -12.11 -21.67
C ILE A 10 -2.87 -13.55 -21.42
N ASN A 11 -3.19 -14.27 -22.50
CA ASN A 11 -3.64 -15.66 -22.46
C ASN A 11 -4.90 -15.87 -21.58
N VAL A 12 -5.94 -15.07 -21.84
CA VAL A 12 -7.27 -15.21 -21.21
C VAL A 12 -8.36 -15.29 -22.28
N PRO A 13 -9.52 -15.91 -21.99
CA PRO A 13 -10.66 -15.91 -22.91
C PRO A 13 -11.13 -14.46 -23.17
N ALA A 14 -11.34 -14.12 -24.44
CA ALA A 14 -11.68 -12.75 -24.85
C ALA A 14 -13.07 -12.31 -24.32
N ASP A 15 -14.01 -13.21 -24.24
CA ASP A 15 -15.34 -12.98 -23.67
C ASP A 15 -15.26 -12.67 -22.17
N HIS A 16 -14.41 -13.34 -21.43
CA HIS A 16 -14.18 -13.06 -20.01
C HIS A 16 -13.55 -11.67 -19.80
N LEU A 17 -12.54 -11.31 -20.60
CA LEU A 17 -11.93 -9.98 -20.51
C LEU A 17 -12.93 -8.88 -20.84
N LYS A 18 -13.70 -9.04 -21.92
CA LYS A 18 -14.74 -8.08 -22.31
C LYS A 18 -15.83 -7.93 -21.24
N ALA A 19 -16.27 -9.04 -20.65
CA ALA A 19 -17.25 -9.02 -19.56
C ALA A 19 -16.71 -8.30 -18.32
N ALA A 20 -15.45 -8.52 -17.95
CA ALA A 20 -14.82 -7.84 -16.83
C ALA A 20 -14.67 -6.32 -17.06
N VAL A 21 -14.26 -5.91 -18.27
CA VAL A 21 -14.19 -4.48 -18.63
C VAL A 21 -15.56 -3.83 -18.63
N ALA A 22 -16.59 -4.52 -19.15
CA ALA A 22 -17.96 -4.01 -19.14
C ALA A 22 -18.51 -3.84 -17.72
N GLU A 23 -18.22 -4.77 -16.81
CA GLU A 23 -18.61 -4.68 -15.40
C GLU A 23 -17.89 -3.53 -14.68
N TYR A 24 -16.58 -3.39 -14.89
CA TYR A 24 -15.82 -2.23 -14.40
C TYR A 24 -16.41 -0.91 -14.92
N ASN A 25 -16.67 -0.81 -16.22
CA ASN A 25 -17.21 0.40 -16.85
C ASN A 25 -18.59 0.76 -16.28
N LYS A 26 -19.40 -0.24 -15.96
CA LYS A 26 -20.69 -0.02 -15.29
C LYS A 26 -20.51 0.58 -13.89
N ALA A 27 -19.57 0.07 -13.10
CA ALA A 27 -19.26 0.62 -11.77
C ALA A 27 -18.63 2.00 -11.88
N ALA A 28 -17.70 2.22 -12.81
CA ALA A 28 -17.02 3.48 -13.04
C ALA A 28 -17.98 4.61 -13.51
N SER A 29 -18.99 4.25 -14.31
CA SER A 29 -20.03 5.20 -14.77
C SER A 29 -21.07 5.53 -13.69
N ASN A 30 -21.27 4.63 -12.71
CA ASN A 30 -22.26 4.80 -11.64
C ASN A 30 -21.55 4.95 -10.28
N LYS A 31 -20.91 6.11 -10.09
CA LYS A 31 -20.18 6.41 -8.86
C LYS A 31 -20.99 6.12 -7.59
N GLY A 32 -20.37 5.46 -6.63
CA GLY A 32 -21.02 5.03 -5.39
C GLY A 32 -21.72 3.67 -5.46
N THR A 33 -21.82 3.03 -6.65
CA THR A 33 -22.35 1.68 -6.79
C THR A 33 -21.22 0.66 -6.66
N LYS A 34 -21.43 -0.38 -5.85
CA LYS A 34 -20.48 -1.50 -5.70
C LYS A 34 -20.61 -2.48 -6.86
N ASP A 35 -19.47 -2.94 -7.38
CA ASP A 35 -19.44 -4.15 -8.21
C ASP A 35 -19.54 -5.43 -7.35
N LYS A 36 -19.51 -6.60 -8.00
CA LYS A 36 -19.57 -7.91 -7.31
C LYS A 36 -18.38 -8.20 -6.40
N PHE A 37 -17.27 -7.49 -6.55
CA PHE A 37 -16.07 -7.60 -5.72
C PHE A 37 -16.00 -6.51 -4.63
N GLY A 38 -16.99 -5.63 -4.54
CA GLY A 38 -17.05 -4.53 -3.59
C GLY A 38 -16.30 -3.28 -4.03
N PHE A 39 -15.80 -3.23 -5.28
CA PHE A 39 -15.17 -2.03 -5.82
C PHE A 39 -16.20 -0.91 -5.99
N VAL A 40 -15.84 0.29 -5.60
CA VAL A 40 -16.62 1.53 -5.76
C VAL A 40 -15.74 2.57 -6.40
N ALA A 41 -16.14 3.05 -7.57
CA ALA A 41 -15.47 4.18 -8.22
C ALA A 41 -15.75 5.46 -7.42
N THR A 42 -14.70 6.04 -6.83
CA THR A 42 -14.80 7.24 -5.98
C THR A 42 -13.97 8.40 -6.49
N ASN A 43 -12.92 8.12 -7.26
CA ASN A 43 -11.98 9.10 -7.76
C ASN A 43 -12.30 9.56 -9.18
N THR A 44 -11.75 10.71 -9.57
CA THR A 44 -11.80 11.19 -10.96
C THR A 44 -11.06 10.27 -11.92
N ASP A 45 -10.04 9.56 -11.43
CA ASP A 45 -9.21 8.64 -12.20
C ASP A 45 -9.90 7.28 -12.43
N ASP A 46 -10.96 6.97 -11.67
CA ASP A 46 -11.82 5.80 -11.89
C ASP A 46 -12.80 6.08 -13.04
N ALA A 47 -12.26 6.30 -14.24
CA ALA A 47 -13.04 6.54 -15.45
C ALA A 47 -13.35 5.23 -16.18
N PRO A 48 -14.46 5.16 -16.94
CA PRO A 48 -14.71 4.02 -17.82
C PRO A 48 -13.61 3.84 -18.86
N MET A 49 -13.21 2.60 -19.08
CA MET A 49 -12.25 2.21 -20.11
C MET A 49 -13.00 1.88 -21.40
N THR A 50 -13.12 2.83 -22.32
CA THR A 50 -13.92 2.67 -23.53
C THR A 50 -13.10 2.52 -24.82
N GLU A 51 -11.86 3.02 -24.79
CA GLU A 51 -10.99 3.07 -25.96
C GLU A 51 -9.56 2.62 -25.62
N GLY A 52 -8.86 2.05 -26.60
CA GLY A 52 -7.43 1.75 -26.50
C GLY A 52 -6.55 3.00 -26.66
N PRO A 53 -5.25 2.84 -26.52
CA PRO A 53 -4.52 1.57 -26.39
C PRO A 53 -4.68 0.90 -25.03
N TRP A 54 -4.79 -0.44 -25.04
CA TRP A 54 -4.96 -1.25 -23.82
C TRP A 54 -3.62 -1.68 -23.27
N TYR A 55 -3.47 -1.61 -21.95
CA TYR A 55 -2.28 -2.06 -21.23
C TYR A 55 -2.67 -3.07 -20.14
N ALA A 56 -1.89 -4.12 -20.01
CA ALA A 56 -2.09 -5.12 -18.94
C ALA A 56 -0.78 -5.34 -18.18
N CYS A 57 -0.90 -5.44 -16.86
CA CYS A 57 0.20 -5.76 -15.97
C CYS A 57 -0.20 -6.91 -15.06
N ARG A 58 0.58 -8.00 -15.09
CA ARG A 58 0.35 -9.13 -14.19
C ARG A 58 0.66 -8.71 -12.75
N LYS A 59 -0.31 -8.90 -11.86
CA LYS A 59 -0.17 -8.66 -10.42
C LYS A 59 -0.39 -9.96 -9.65
N VAL A 60 0.36 -10.12 -8.58
CA VAL A 60 0.20 -11.19 -7.60
C VAL A 60 0.19 -10.60 -6.20
N PRO A 61 -0.60 -11.15 -5.26
CA PRO A 61 -0.53 -10.74 -3.86
C PRO A 61 0.87 -11.03 -3.31
N THR A 62 1.47 -10.06 -2.64
CA THR A 62 2.76 -10.22 -1.97
C THR A 62 2.73 -9.52 -0.62
N VAL A 63 3.47 -10.06 0.34
CA VAL A 63 3.75 -9.34 1.58
C VAL A 63 4.65 -8.15 1.24
N HIS A 64 4.27 -6.96 1.68
CA HIS A 64 4.99 -5.74 1.31
C HIS A 64 5.56 -5.00 2.53
N HIS A 65 4.78 -4.80 3.58
CA HIS A 65 5.18 -4.01 4.74
C HIS A 65 4.45 -4.47 6.00
N THR A 66 5.16 -4.49 7.12
CA THR A 66 4.55 -4.76 8.43
C THR A 66 4.14 -3.46 9.10
N MET A 67 2.85 -3.34 9.49
CA MET A 67 2.33 -2.14 10.16
C MET A 67 2.55 -2.17 11.66
N GLY A 68 2.58 -3.34 12.26
CA GLY A 68 2.90 -3.57 13.66
C GLY A 68 4.41 -3.63 13.91
N GLY A 69 4.80 -3.62 15.18
CA GLY A 69 6.22 -3.73 15.54
C GLY A 69 6.52 -3.20 16.92
N VAL A 70 7.79 -2.96 17.17
CA VAL A 70 8.28 -2.39 18.42
C VAL A 70 7.75 -0.97 18.61
N ARG A 71 7.06 -0.71 19.71
CA ARG A 71 6.64 0.66 20.05
C ARG A 71 7.84 1.49 20.46
N ILE A 72 7.91 2.72 19.98
CA ILE A 72 8.98 3.66 20.31
C ILE A 72 8.40 4.99 20.82
N ASP A 73 9.19 5.73 21.55
CA ASP A 73 8.91 7.13 21.92
C ASP A 73 9.53 8.12 20.90
N THR A 74 9.39 9.41 21.16
CA THR A 74 9.93 10.49 20.31
C THR A 74 11.46 10.53 20.24
N LEU A 75 12.14 9.81 21.13
CA LEU A 75 13.60 9.64 21.12
C LEU A 75 14.02 8.31 20.46
N ALA A 76 13.07 7.61 19.81
CA ALA A 76 13.26 6.30 19.20
C ALA A 76 13.70 5.20 20.19
N ARG A 77 13.43 5.37 21.51
CA ARG A 77 13.67 4.34 22.52
C ARG A 77 12.56 3.31 22.43
N ALA A 78 12.92 2.03 22.42
CA ALA A 78 11.94 0.94 22.48
C ALA A 78 11.19 0.94 23.82
N LEU A 79 9.89 0.74 23.76
CA LEU A 79 9.01 0.72 24.94
C LEU A 79 8.64 -0.70 25.32
N ASP A 80 8.63 -0.98 26.62
CA ASP A 80 8.12 -2.22 27.19
C ASP A 80 6.58 -2.28 27.13
N LYS A 81 5.99 -3.39 27.63
CA LYS A 81 4.54 -3.58 27.67
C LYS A 81 3.80 -2.54 28.55
N ASN A 82 4.49 -1.86 29.45
CA ASN A 82 3.94 -0.82 30.32
C ASN A 82 4.16 0.60 29.75
N GLY A 83 4.74 0.72 28.54
CA GLY A 83 5.05 1.99 27.91
C GLY A 83 6.29 2.68 28.46
N LYS A 84 7.16 1.98 29.19
CA LYS A 84 8.41 2.52 29.71
C LYS A 84 9.54 2.22 28.76
N PRO A 85 10.49 3.18 28.56
CA PRO A 85 11.68 2.94 27.74
C PRO A 85 12.53 1.80 28.31
N VAL A 86 12.92 0.87 27.43
CA VAL A 86 13.92 -0.17 27.76
C VAL A 86 15.29 0.45 27.69
N PRO A 87 16.09 0.46 28.77
CA PRO A 87 17.40 1.10 28.78
C PRO A 87 18.33 0.53 27.70
N GLY A 88 18.99 1.40 26.93
CA GLY A 88 19.94 1.01 25.90
C GLY A 88 19.34 0.44 24.61
N LEU A 89 18.01 0.33 24.51
CA LEU A 89 17.37 -0.25 23.32
C LEU A 89 16.67 0.84 22.48
N TYR A 90 17.07 0.95 21.22
CA TYR A 90 16.51 1.85 20.24
C TYR A 90 16.01 1.06 19.03
N ALA A 91 15.00 1.56 18.34
CA ALA A 91 14.48 0.96 17.13
C ALA A 91 14.01 2.03 16.15
N ALA A 92 14.14 1.76 14.84
CA ALA A 92 13.70 2.65 13.79
C ALA A 92 13.37 1.87 12.50
N GLY A 93 12.55 2.44 11.64
CA GLY A 93 12.14 1.85 10.35
C GLY A 93 11.05 0.80 10.51
N GLU A 94 10.95 -0.11 9.55
CA GLU A 94 9.84 -1.08 9.46
C GLU A 94 9.64 -1.95 10.71
N VAL A 95 10.70 -2.19 11.47
CA VAL A 95 10.62 -2.96 12.73
C VAL A 95 9.77 -2.26 13.79
N THR A 96 9.51 -0.96 13.64
CA THR A 96 8.70 -0.16 14.57
C THR A 96 7.22 -0.18 14.19
N GLY A 97 6.34 -0.13 15.20
CA GLY A 97 4.91 -0.07 15.02
C GLY A 97 4.29 1.25 15.48
N GLY A 98 3.16 1.61 14.86
CA GLY A 98 2.35 2.77 15.27
C GLY A 98 2.61 4.06 14.49
N ILE A 99 3.67 4.15 13.70
CA ILE A 99 4.01 5.37 12.93
C ILE A 99 3.03 5.56 11.76
N HIS A 100 2.70 4.49 11.05
CA HIS A 100 1.91 4.54 9.82
C HIS A 100 0.42 4.19 10.01
N GLY A 101 -0.03 3.97 11.22
CA GLY A 101 -1.40 3.54 11.50
C GLY A 101 -1.70 2.16 10.91
N ALA A 102 -2.90 2.01 10.30
CA ALA A 102 -3.35 0.72 9.77
C ALA A 102 -2.81 0.43 8.36
N ASN A 103 -2.33 1.44 7.63
CA ASN A 103 -1.77 1.27 6.30
C ASN A 103 -0.79 2.40 5.96
N ARG A 104 0.39 2.04 5.47
CA ARG A 104 1.42 3.00 5.06
C ARG A 104 1.18 3.50 3.64
N LEU A 105 1.10 4.81 3.47
CA LEU A 105 1.06 5.43 2.15
C LEU A 105 2.39 5.19 1.41
N GLY A 106 2.31 4.86 0.12
CA GLY A 106 3.49 4.58 -0.71
C GLY A 106 4.54 5.69 -0.65
N GLY A 107 5.82 5.31 -0.59
CA GLY A 107 6.94 6.24 -0.45
C GLY A 107 7.31 6.61 0.98
N ASN A 108 6.37 6.63 1.93
CA ASN A 108 6.61 7.09 3.30
C ASN A 108 7.59 6.23 4.11
N ALA A 109 7.90 4.99 3.67
CA ALA A 109 8.94 4.19 4.31
C ALA A 109 10.30 4.90 4.29
N ILE A 110 10.63 5.60 3.20
CA ILE A 110 11.91 6.31 3.08
C ILE A 110 11.98 7.45 4.10
N ALA A 111 10.92 8.26 4.22
CA ALA A 111 10.87 9.32 5.23
C ALA A 111 10.99 8.77 6.66
N ASP A 112 10.30 7.66 6.96
CA ASP A 112 10.35 6.98 8.25
C ASP A 112 11.77 6.52 8.60
N VAL A 113 12.39 5.69 7.75
CA VAL A 113 13.71 5.10 8.06
C VAL A 113 14.80 6.14 8.21
N PHE A 114 14.78 7.22 7.45
CA PHE A 114 15.75 8.31 7.58
C PHE A 114 15.51 9.17 8.83
N THR A 115 14.25 9.53 9.10
CA THR A 115 13.90 10.38 10.25
C THR A 115 14.18 9.66 11.57
N PHE A 116 13.58 8.48 11.76
CA PHE A 116 13.74 7.77 13.02
C PHE A 116 15.08 7.06 13.14
N GLY A 117 15.72 6.65 12.03
CA GLY A 117 17.08 6.14 12.06
C GLY A 117 18.08 7.18 12.55
N ARG A 118 17.98 8.42 12.06
CA ARG A 118 18.79 9.55 12.56
C ARG A 118 18.51 9.84 14.04
N GLN A 119 17.23 9.85 14.43
CA GLN A 119 16.83 10.08 15.83
C GLN A 119 17.36 8.99 16.75
N ALA A 120 17.24 7.71 16.38
CA ALA A 120 17.74 6.59 17.16
C ALA A 120 19.26 6.68 17.34
N GLY A 121 20.00 6.96 16.27
CA GLY A 121 21.45 7.12 16.32
C GLY A 121 21.88 8.29 17.21
N ALA A 122 21.23 9.45 17.09
CA ALA A 122 21.52 10.62 17.93
C ALA A 122 21.22 10.35 19.41
N SER A 123 20.08 9.70 19.72
CA SER A 123 19.71 9.36 21.08
C SER A 123 20.66 8.33 21.71
N ALA A 124 21.06 7.32 20.94
CA ALA A 124 22.01 6.30 21.41
C ALA A 124 23.40 6.90 21.70
N ALA A 125 23.87 7.83 20.87
CA ALA A 125 25.17 8.50 21.07
C ALA A 125 25.20 9.41 22.30
N GLN A 126 24.04 9.91 22.74
CA GLN A 126 23.92 10.78 23.93
C GLN A 126 23.74 10.00 25.24
N GLN A 127 23.47 8.71 25.15
CA GLN A 127 23.32 7.86 26.32
C GLN A 127 24.73 7.58 26.92
N LYS A 128 24.97 8.08 28.13
CA LYS A 128 26.20 7.84 28.91
C LYS A 128 25.94 6.71 29.91
#